data_cc871b248daae32c385ee7cd213f3f82
#
_entry.id   cc871b248daae32c385ee7cd213f3f82
#
_cell.length_a   1.000
_cell.length_b   1.000
_cell.length_c   1.000
_cell.angle_alpha   90.00
_cell.angle_beta   90.00
_cell.angle_gamma   90.00
#
_symmetry.space_group_name_H-M   'P 1'
#
loop_
_entity.id
_entity.type
_entity.pdbx_description
1 polymer ?
#
loop_
_entity_poly.entity_id
_entity_poly.type
_entity_poly.pdbx_seq_one_letter_code
_entity_poly.pdbx_strand_id
1 'polypeptide(L)'
;GSGSTAAPTLTVESSYPLQYAKQFTVDECTGGYELVTIADSQYLVVPQGAAVPEDLPQGTTVLQQPIENIYLVSTSAMDPIISLGALDSIALSGTKADGWYLPEAKAAMQAGQIAYAGKYSAPDYETILASGCGLAIENTMIYHTPEVKEQLEKFGIPVLVERSSYETDPLARMEWVKLYGILLGKQQEAEQLFETQVQRVAPLENQQPTGKTVAFFSITSNNLVTVRKGSDYVARMIEMAGGSYVFADLTDSGNNLATINLSLEDFYAGAKDADVLLYNSTIEGSIASTEQLVEKCPLLAQFKAVQNGNVWCTAQSLFQQSMELPDLILDMNRVFTEGTPADSELTFLTHVK
;
A
#
# COMPACT_ATOMS: atom_id res chain seq x y z
N GLY A 1 -39.78 21.73 -27.42
CA GLY A 1 -38.78 22.61 -26.83
C GLY A 1 -37.64 21.80 -26.33
N SER A 2 -36.50 21.79 -27.04
CA SER A 2 -35.28 21.16 -26.55
C SER A 2 -34.74 22.02 -25.43
N GLY A 3 -35.01 21.58 -24.20
CA GLY A 3 -34.34 22.15 -23.05
C GLY A 3 -32.88 21.71 -23.06
N SER A 4 -31.97 22.56 -23.46
CA SER A 4 -30.55 22.35 -23.24
C SER A 4 -30.35 22.46 -21.71
N THR A 5 -30.12 21.34 -21.04
CA THR A 5 -29.63 21.37 -19.67
C THR A 5 -28.24 21.98 -19.68
N ALA A 6 -28.12 23.19 -19.16
CA ALA A 6 -26.80 23.81 -18.96
C ALA A 6 -25.96 22.93 -18.09
N ALA A 7 -24.65 22.79 -18.37
CA ALA A 7 -23.71 22.09 -17.53
C ALA A 7 -23.77 22.70 -16.12
N PRO A 8 -23.73 21.87 -15.06
CA PRO A 8 -23.79 22.38 -13.70
C PRO A 8 -22.52 23.15 -13.33
N THR A 9 -22.67 24.09 -12.43
CA THR A 9 -21.54 24.77 -11.79
C THR A 9 -21.04 23.89 -10.64
N LEU A 10 -19.73 23.71 -10.53
CA LEU A 10 -19.14 22.95 -9.44
C LEU A 10 -19.21 23.77 -8.13
N THR A 11 -19.96 23.29 -7.16
CA THR A 11 -20.14 23.94 -5.86
C THR A 11 -19.78 22.97 -4.73
N VAL A 12 -18.77 23.35 -3.94
CA VAL A 12 -18.34 22.54 -2.78
C VAL A 12 -19.34 22.74 -1.63
N GLU A 13 -19.86 21.64 -1.09
CA GLU A 13 -20.75 21.63 0.05
C GLU A 13 -20.01 21.34 1.37
N SER A 14 -19.08 20.37 1.36
CA SER A 14 -18.38 19.89 2.54
C SER A 14 -17.09 19.18 2.17
N SER A 15 -16.24 19.00 3.20
CA SER A 15 -15.08 18.13 3.06
C SER A 15 -15.46 16.69 3.45
N TYR A 16 -15.06 15.73 2.65
CA TYR A 16 -15.24 14.31 3.00
C TYR A 16 -14.35 14.00 4.21
N PRO A 17 -14.89 13.37 5.28
CA PRO A 17 -14.12 13.15 6.50
C PRO A 17 -13.06 12.07 6.34
N LEU A 18 -11.80 12.44 6.59
CA LEU A 18 -10.66 11.54 6.67
C LEU A 18 -10.06 11.64 8.07
N GLN A 19 -9.78 10.50 8.70
CA GLN A 19 -9.28 10.45 10.07
C GLN A 19 -7.75 10.48 10.14
N TYR A 20 -7.08 9.82 9.21
CA TYR A 20 -5.63 9.61 9.25
C TYR A 20 -4.93 10.03 7.96
N ALA A 21 -5.53 9.80 6.80
CA ALA A 21 -4.91 10.05 5.50
C ALA A 21 -4.60 11.54 5.32
N LYS A 22 -3.37 11.82 4.85
CA LYS A 22 -2.86 13.17 4.63
C LYS A 22 -2.48 13.42 3.17
N GLN A 23 -2.39 12.36 2.37
CA GLN A 23 -1.89 12.44 1.00
C GLN A 23 -3.01 12.65 -0.02
N PHE A 24 -4.26 12.63 0.39
CA PHE A 24 -5.37 13.04 -0.46
C PHE A 24 -6.45 13.73 0.37
N THR A 25 -7.25 14.55 -0.31
CA THR A 25 -8.47 15.15 0.24
C THR A 25 -9.60 15.01 -0.77
N VAL A 26 -10.83 15.09 -0.30
CA VAL A 26 -12.01 15.04 -1.15
C VAL A 26 -12.97 16.14 -0.73
N ASP A 27 -13.37 16.98 -1.70
CA ASP A 27 -14.45 17.94 -1.52
C ASP A 27 -15.73 17.35 -2.09
N GLU A 28 -16.75 17.25 -1.26
CA GLU A 28 -18.08 16.81 -1.68
C GLU A 28 -18.81 18.00 -2.28
N CYS A 29 -19.28 17.86 -3.50
CA CYS A 29 -19.89 18.92 -4.28
C CYS A 29 -21.37 18.64 -4.53
N THR A 30 -22.14 19.71 -4.77
CA THR A 30 -23.57 19.62 -5.12
C THR A 30 -23.78 18.71 -6.32
N GLY A 31 -24.79 17.84 -6.24
CA GLY A 31 -25.13 16.93 -7.34
C GLY A 31 -24.35 15.62 -7.33
N GLY A 32 -23.63 15.33 -6.24
CA GLY A 32 -22.90 14.08 -6.07
C GLY A 32 -21.52 14.05 -6.73
N TYR A 33 -21.05 15.19 -7.21
CA TYR A 33 -19.66 15.31 -7.71
C TYR A 33 -18.68 15.28 -6.55
N GLU A 34 -17.55 14.63 -6.76
CA GLU A 34 -16.49 14.54 -5.74
C GLU A 34 -15.19 15.06 -6.35
N LEU A 35 -14.60 16.09 -5.74
CA LEU A 35 -13.34 16.64 -6.19
C LEU A 35 -12.21 16.11 -5.32
N VAL A 36 -11.40 15.23 -5.89
CA VAL A 36 -10.26 14.59 -5.21
C VAL A 36 -9.00 15.40 -5.51
N THR A 37 -8.23 15.70 -4.47
CA THR A 37 -6.92 16.34 -4.60
C THR A 37 -5.84 15.40 -4.07
N ILE A 38 -4.84 15.12 -4.90
CA ILE A 38 -3.67 14.31 -4.53
C ILE A 38 -2.44 15.12 -4.94
N ALA A 39 -1.66 15.59 -3.96
CA ALA A 39 -0.56 16.53 -4.19
C ALA A 39 -1.06 17.74 -5.01
N ASP A 40 -0.46 18.02 -6.15
CA ASP A 40 -0.85 19.14 -7.02
C ASP A 40 -1.91 18.77 -8.06
N SER A 41 -2.41 17.56 -8.04
CA SER A 41 -3.35 17.04 -9.04
C SER A 41 -4.77 17.01 -8.52
N GLN A 42 -5.72 17.40 -9.37
CA GLN A 42 -7.15 17.33 -9.05
C GLN A 42 -7.88 16.40 -10.02
N TYR A 43 -8.81 15.63 -9.46
CA TYR A 43 -9.61 14.65 -10.18
C TYR A 43 -11.07 14.88 -9.81
N LEU A 44 -11.91 15.08 -10.81
CA LEU A 44 -13.34 15.21 -10.57
C LEU A 44 -14.05 13.89 -10.89
N VAL A 45 -14.65 13.28 -9.88
CA VAL A 45 -15.50 12.09 -10.05
C VAL A 45 -16.89 12.58 -10.45
N VAL A 46 -17.31 12.25 -11.67
CA VAL A 46 -18.60 12.64 -12.22
C VAL A 46 -19.56 11.48 -12.10
N PRO A 47 -20.71 11.66 -11.42
CA PRO A 47 -21.69 10.60 -11.28
C PRO A 47 -22.18 10.07 -12.62
N GLN A 48 -22.57 8.80 -12.66
CA GLN A 48 -23.14 8.19 -13.85
C GLN A 48 -24.33 8.99 -14.37
N GLY A 49 -24.30 9.31 -15.67
CA GLY A 49 -25.38 10.06 -16.32
C GLY A 49 -25.35 11.57 -16.09
N ALA A 50 -24.42 12.08 -15.27
CA ALA A 50 -24.29 13.51 -15.02
C ALA A 50 -23.37 14.18 -16.05
N ALA A 51 -23.63 15.46 -16.32
CA ALA A 51 -22.82 16.26 -17.22
C ALA A 51 -21.54 16.71 -16.53
N VAL A 52 -20.45 16.88 -17.32
CA VAL A 52 -19.19 17.43 -16.81
C VAL A 52 -19.36 18.94 -16.61
N PRO A 53 -19.05 19.48 -15.41
CA PRO A 53 -19.09 20.95 -15.20
C PRO A 53 -18.10 21.67 -16.13
N GLU A 54 -18.46 22.89 -16.56
CA GLU A 54 -17.62 23.70 -17.44
C GLU A 54 -16.58 24.53 -16.68
N ASP A 55 -16.83 24.80 -15.39
CA ASP A 55 -16.02 25.67 -14.53
C ASP A 55 -14.96 24.93 -13.72
N LEU A 56 -14.38 23.88 -14.26
CA LEU A 56 -13.37 23.10 -13.56
C LEU A 56 -12.04 23.85 -13.46
N PRO A 57 -11.30 23.69 -12.33
CA PRO A 57 -9.93 24.18 -12.27
C PRO A 57 -9.10 23.64 -13.43
N GLN A 58 -8.21 24.48 -13.95
CA GLN A 58 -7.34 24.08 -15.06
C GLN A 58 -6.51 22.86 -14.66
N GLY A 59 -6.42 21.88 -15.57
CA GLY A 59 -5.66 20.65 -15.33
C GLY A 59 -6.43 19.58 -14.56
N THR A 60 -7.70 19.79 -14.25
CA THR A 60 -8.52 18.78 -13.59
C THR A 60 -8.74 17.58 -14.52
N THR A 61 -8.43 16.38 -14.01
CA THR A 61 -8.74 15.12 -14.69
C THR A 61 -10.17 14.71 -14.39
N VAL A 62 -10.96 14.43 -15.41
CA VAL A 62 -12.35 14.00 -15.26
C VAL A 62 -12.40 12.47 -15.18
N LEU A 63 -13.04 11.96 -14.13
CA LEU A 63 -13.27 10.52 -13.92
C LEU A 63 -14.78 10.26 -14.00
N GLN A 64 -15.25 9.86 -15.16
CA GLN A 64 -16.66 9.61 -15.41
C GLN A 64 -17.06 8.23 -14.91
N GLN A 65 -18.04 8.15 -14.01
CA GLN A 65 -18.60 6.87 -13.58
C GLN A 65 -19.59 6.33 -14.61
N PRO A 66 -19.74 5.01 -14.75
CA PRO A 66 -19.00 3.97 -14.03
C PRO A 66 -17.55 3.84 -14.50
N ILE A 67 -16.62 3.64 -13.58
CA ILE A 67 -15.21 3.40 -13.91
C ILE A 67 -15.03 1.91 -14.13
N GLU A 68 -14.64 1.53 -15.34
CA GLU A 68 -14.51 0.14 -15.78
C GLU A 68 -13.20 -0.08 -16.51
N ASN A 69 -12.81 -1.34 -16.64
CA ASN A 69 -11.63 -1.76 -17.40
C ASN A 69 -10.36 -1.04 -16.95
N ILE A 70 -10.15 -1.00 -15.64
CA ILE A 70 -9.00 -0.32 -15.03
C ILE A 70 -7.69 -1.03 -15.43
N TYR A 71 -6.71 -0.23 -15.82
CA TYR A 71 -5.30 -0.64 -15.89
C TYR A 71 -4.64 -0.31 -14.56
N LEU A 72 -4.39 -1.34 -13.75
CA LEU A 72 -3.87 -1.18 -12.40
C LEU A 72 -2.37 -1.45 -12.38
N VAL A 73 -1.59 -0.39 -12.19
CA VAL A 73 -0.12 -0.45 -12.10
C VAL A 73 0.33 -0.35 -10.65
N SER A 74 -0.30 0.50 -9.85
CA SER A 74 0.00 0.62 -8.42
C SER A 74 -0.47 -0.61 -7.67
N THR A 75 0.46 -1.43 -7.19
CA THR A 75 0.13 -2.70 -6.52
C THR A 75 -0.64 -2.50 -5.22
N SER A 76 -0.45 -1.38 -4.54
CA SER A 76 -1.15 -1.08 -3.29
C SER A 76 -2.65 -0.85 -3.45
N ALA A 77 -3.12 -0.60 -4.67
CA ALA A 77 -4.54 -0.40 -4.94
C ALA A 77 -5.32 -1.72 -5.10
N MET A 78 -4.64 -2.84 -5.35
CA MET A 78 -5.30 -4.12 -5.63
C MET A 78 -6.11 -4.63 -4.43
N ASP A 79 -5.49 -4.72 -3.26
CA ASP A 79 -6.13 -5.27 -2.06
C ASP A 79 -7.39 -4.47 -1.62
N PRO A 80 -7.33 -3.13 -1.58
CA PRO A 80 -8.54 -2.34 -1.31
C PRO A 80 -9.67 -2.62 -2.30
N ILE A 81 -9.38 -2.71 -3.58
CA ILE A 81 -10.39 -2.98 -4.61
C ILE A 81 -10.97 -4.38 -4.46
N ILE A 82 -10.15 -5.39 -4.18
CA ILE A 82 -10.60 -6.75 -3.86
C ILE A 82 -11.52 -6.71 -2.63
N SER A 83 -11.11 -6.02 -1.58
CA SER A 83 -11.86 -5.93 -0.32
C SER A 83 -13.23 -5.28 -0.51
N LEU A 84 -13.35 -4.37 -1.47
CA LEU A 84 -14.62 -3.74 -1.84
C LEU A 84 -15.51 -4.65 -2.70
N GLY A 85 -15.03 -5.84 -3.08
CA GLY A 85 -15.77 -6.70 -3.98
C GLY A 85 -15.82 -6.19 -5.42
N ALA A 86 -14.81 -5.40 -5.83
CA ALA A 86 -14.79 -4.70 -7.11
C ALA A 86 -13.67 -5.15 -8.05
N LEU A 87 -13.16 -6.37 -7.86
CA LEU A 87 -12.08 -6.92 -8.70
C LEU A 87 -12.46 -6.92 -10.18
N ASP A 88 -13.74 -7.09 -10.51
CA ASP A 88 -14.25 -7.09 -11.87
C ASP A 88 -14.12 -5.73 -12.56
N SER A 89 -13.88 -4.65 -11.85
CA SER A 89 -13.58 -3.34 -12.43
C SER A 89 -12.18 -3.27 -13.05
N ILE A 90 -11.30 -4.21 -12.75
CA ILE A 90 -9.91 -4.26 -13.24
C ILE A 90 -9.85 -5.23 -14.42
N ALA A 91 -9.37 -4.72 -15.56
CA ALA A 91 -9.17 -5.54 -16.76
C ALA A 91 -7.70 -5.82 -17.04
N LEU A 92 -6.79 -4.96 -16.59
CA LEU A 92 -5.38 -4.99 -16.94
C LEU A 92 -4.51 -4.77 -15.71
N SER A 93 -3.37 -5.43 -15.69
CA SER A 93 -2.40 -5.34 -14.58
C SER A 93 -1.03 -4.94 -15.10
N GLY A 94 -0.37 -4.07 -14.37
CA GLY A 94 1.05 -3.74 -14.59
C GLY A 94 2.01 -4.74 -13.96
N THR A 95 1.47 -5.75 -13.29
CA THR A 95 2.21 -6.84 -12.63
C THR A 95 1.78 -8.16 -13.24
N LYS A 96 2.74 -9.04 -13.52
CA LYS A 96 2.46 -10.38 -14.04
C LYS A 96 1.82 -11.26 -12.96
N ALA A 97 1.17 -12.35 -13.37
CA ALA A 97 0.47 -13.26 -12.46
C ALA A 97 1.38 -13.79 -11.35
N ASP A 98 2.63 -14.13 -11.67
CA ASP A 98 3.59 -14.63 -10.69
C ASP A 98 4.13 -13.54 -9.72
N GLY A 99 3.88 -12.27 -10.01
CA GLY A 99 4.22 -11.16 -9.13
C GLY A 99 3.13 -10.84 -8.10
N TRP A 100 1.95 -11.42 -8.21
CA TRP A 100 0.89 -11.23 -7.24
C TRP A 100 0.91 -12.32 -6.18
N TYR A 101 0.90 -11.90 -4.93
CA TYR A 101 0.73 -12.77 -3.76
C TYR A 101 -0.71 -12.76 -3.23
N LEU A 102 -1.56 -11.91 -3.81
CA LEU A 102 -2.99 -11.88 -3.52
C LEU A 102 -3.66 -12.98 -4.35
N PRO A 103 -4.27 -14.01 -3.71
CA PRO A 103 -4.81 -15.16 -4.44
C PRO A 103 -5.86 -14.78 -5.48
N GLU A 104 -6.72 -13.82 -5.15
CA GLU A 104 -7.80 -13.38 -6.03
C GLU A 104 -7.26 -12.72 -7.30
N ALA A 105 -6.21 -11.88 -7.17
CA ALA A 105 -5.58 -11.24 -8.31
C ALA A 105 -4.87 -12.26 -9.20
N LYS A 106 -4.11 -13.17 -8.58
CA LYS A 106 -3.41 -14.24 -9.31
C LYS A 106 -4.40 -15.12 -10.06
N ALA A 107 -5.50 -15.54 -9.41
CA ALA A 107 -6.52 -16.38 -10.02
C ALA A 107 -7.21 -15.68 -11.19
N ALA A 108 -7.52 -14.39 -11.05
CA ALA A 108 -8.13 -13.60 -12.12
C ALA A 108 -7.23 -13.51 -13.36
N MET A 109 -5.94 -13.35 -13.15
CA MET A 109 -4.96 -13.33 -14.25
C MET A 109 -4.82 -14.70 -14.90
N GLN A 110 -4.74 -15.77 -14.12
CA GLN A 110 -4.66 -17.14 -14.63
C GLN A 110 -5.90 -17.53 -15.42
N ALA A 111 -7.07 -17.02 -15.02
CA ALA A 111 -8.34 -17.25 -15.71
C ALA A 111 -8.53 -16.37 -16.96
N GLY A 112 -7.64 -15.43 -17.21
CA GLY A 112 -7.75 -14.51 -18.34
C GLY A 112 -8.71 -13.34 -18.12
N GLN A 113 -9.22 -13.17 -16.92
CA GLN A 113 -10.09 -12.04 -16.57
C GLN A 113 -9.32 -10.73 -16.46
N ILE A 114 -8.08 -10.80 -16.03
CA ILE A 114 -7.15 -9.67 -16.00
C ILE A 114 -5.94 -10.06 -16.85
N ALA A 115 -5.57 -9.19 -17.79
CA ALA A 115 -4.41 -9.40 -18.67
C ALA A 115 -3.24 -8.53 -18.23
N TYR A 116 -2.03 -9.04 -18.38
CA TYR A 116 -0.83 -8.22 -18.20
C TYR A 116 -0.69 -7.24 -19.36
N ALA A 117 -0.56 -5.96 -19.05
CA ALA A 117 -0.49 -4.88 -20.06
C ALA A 117 0.79 -4.04 -19.95
N GLY A 118 1.83 -4.60 -19.36
CA GLY A 118 3.14 -3.94 -19.24
C GLY A 118 3.30 -3.15 -17.94
N LYS A 119 4.56 -3.01 -17.53
CA LYS A 119 4.92 -2.23 -16.33
C LYS A 119 4.81 -0.73 -16.60
N TYR A 120 4.92 0.08 -15.55
CA TYR A 120 4.75 1.53 -15.62
C TYR A 120 5.59 2.20 -16.73
N SER A 121 6.81 1.71 -16.96
CA SER A 121 7.75 2.31 -17.91
C SER A 121 7.63 1.77 -19.33
N ALA A 122 6.86 0.70 -19.55
CA ALA A 122 6.72 0.05 -20.85
C ALA A 122 5.31 -0.56 -20.99
N PRO A 123 4.26 0.28 -20.99
CA PRO A 123 2.90 -0.24 -21.14
C PRO A 123 2.66 -0.72 -22.57
N ASP A 124 1.80 -1.73 -22.69
CA ASP A 124 1.30 -2.23 -23.97
C ASP A 124 0.08 -1.40 -24.37
N TYR A 125 0.32 -0.30 -25.06
CA TYR A 125 -0.74 0.65 -25.45
C TYR A 125 -1.81 0.00 -26.31
N GLU A 126 -1.45 -0.92 -27.18
CA GLU A 126 -2.40 -1.61 -28.06
C GLU A 126 -3.41 -2.43 -27.22
N THR A 127 -2.90 -3.21 -26.28
CA THR A 127 -3.74 -3.99 -25.36
C THR A 127 -4.62 -3.10 -24.49
N ILE A 128 -4.05 -2.00 -23.97
CA ILE A 128 -4.77 -1.04 -23.12
C ILE A 128 -5.93 -0.40 -23.90
N LEU A 129 -5.67 0.06 -25.12
CA LEU A 129 -6.71 0.65 -25.97
C LEU A 129 -7.78 -0.36 -26.36
N ALA A 130 -7.38 -1.57 -26.72
CA ALA A 130 -8.30 -2.63 -27.13
C ALA A 130 -9.25 -3.03 -26.00
N SER A 131 -8.85 -2.89 -24.74
CA SER A 131 -9.66 -3.22 -23.59
C SER A 131 -10.76 -2.19 -23.27
N GLY A 132 -10.72 -1.02 -23.89
CA GLY A 132 -11.60 0.08 -23.51
C GLY A 132 -11.27 0.66 -22.14
N CYS A 133 -9.99 0.78 -21.82
CA CYS A 133 -9.51 1.22 -20.51
C CYS A 133 -10.14 2.55 -20.07
N GLY A 134 -10.79 2.54 -18.91
CA GLY A 134 -11.47 3.73 -18.36
C GLY A 134 -10.64 4.54 -17.37
N LEU A 135 -9.57 3.95 -16.84
CA LEU A 135 -8.70 4.59 -15.86
C LEU A 135 -7.38 3.81 -15.73
N ALA A 136 -6.27 4.52 -15.72
CA ALA A 136 -4.98 3.95 -15.31
C ALA A 136 -4.67 4.41 -13.88
N ILE A 137 -4.44 3.45 -12.97
CA ILE A 137 -4.02 3.75 -11.59
C ILE A 137 -2.53 3.50 -11.50
N GLU A 138 -1.78 4.58 -11.42
CA GLU A 138 -0.32 4.61 -11.35
C GLU A 138 0.15 5.03 -9.97
N ASN A 139 1.42 4.84 -9.68
CA ASN A 139 2.08 5.44 -8.53
C ASN A 139 3.12 6.46 -9.01
N THR A 140 3.87 7.06 -8.07
CA THR A 140 4.82 8.13 -8.39
C THR A 140 6.01 7.68 -9.23
N MET A 141 6.21 6.38 -9.43
CA MET A 141 7.22 5.87 -10.37
C MET A 141 6.97 6.36 -11.79
N ILE A 142 5.71 6.67 -12.15
CA ILE A 142 5.35 7.19 -13.46
C ILE A 142 6.07 8.51 -13.77
N TYR A 143 6.45 9.27 -12.76
CA TYR A 143 7.15 10.54 -12.93
C TYR A 143 8.60 10.37 -13.43
N HIS A 144 9.14 9.14 -13.40
CA HIS A 144 10.42 8.82 -14.06
C HIS A 144 10.28 8.60 -15.56
N THR A 145 9.04 8.42 -16.03
CA THR A 145 8.70 8.24 -17.45
C THR A 145 7.48 9.09 -17.80
N PRO A 146 7.59 10.44 -17.71
CA PRO A 146 6.44 11.32 -17.89
C PRO A 146 5.77 11.18 -19.27
N GLU A 147 6.53 10.75 -20.29
CA GLU A 147 6.01 10.50 -21.64
C GLU A 147 4.94 9.39 -21.64
N VAL A 148 4.98 8.45 -20.71
CA VAL A 148 3.98 7.38 -20.63
C VAL A 148 2.63 7.97 -20.17
N LYS A 149 2.64 8.79 -19.13
CA LYS A 149 1.44 9.45 -18.63
C LYS A 149 0.83 10.33 -19.72
N GLU A 150 1.66 11.13 -20.40
CA GLU A 150 1.23 11.98 -21.50
C GLU A 150 0.60 11.16 -22.63
N GLN A 151 1.19 10.02 -22.98
CA GLN A 151 0.68 9.18 -24.06
C GLN A 151 -0.66 8.56 -23.71
N LEU A 152 -0.83 8.06 -22.47
CA LEU A 152 -2.11 7.53 -21.99
C LEU A 152 -3.20 8.62 -22.06
N GLU A 153 -2.89 9.81 -21.59
CA GLU A 153 -3.83 10.94 -21.61
C GLU A 153 -4.18 11.37 -23.05
N LYS A 154 -3.23 11.35 -23.98
CA LYS A 154 -3.49 11.61 -25.41
C LYS A 154 -4.47 10.59 -26.01
N PHE A 155 -4.43 9.36 -25.52
CA PHE A 155 -5.39 8.33 -25.94
C PHE A 155 -6.75 8.46 -25.25
N GLY A 156 -6.95 9.49 -24.42
CA GLY A 156 -8.21 9.72 -23.71
C GLY A 156 -8.35 8.86 -22.46
N ILE A 157 -7.27 8.27 -21.96
CA ILE A 157 -7.28 7.46 -20.76
C ILE A 157 -6.86 8.34 -19.58
N PRO A 158 -7.76 8.60 -18.60
CA PRO A 158 -7.38 9.36 -17.42
C PRO A 158 -6.36 8.57 -16.60
N VAL A 159 -5.40 9.28 -16.01
CA VAL A 159 -4.35 8.70 -15.18
C VAL A 159 -4.45 9.27 -13.78
N LEU A 160 -4.69 8.41 -12.81
CA LEU A 160 -4.66 8.75 -11.38
C LEU A 160 -3.33 8.29 -10.81
N VAL A 161 -2.56 9.23 -10.25
CA VAL A 161 -1.29 8.93 -9.58
C VAL A 161 -1.54 8.89 -8.09
N GLU A 162 -1.63 7.67 -7.54
CA GLU A 162 -1.90 7.47 -6.12
C GLU A 162 -0.63 7.67 -5.30
N ARG A 163 -0.79 8.03 -4.03
CA ARG A 163 0.31 8.35 -3.13
C ARG A 163 0.17 7.67 -1.75
N SER A 164 -0.50 6.54 -1.68
CA SER A 164 -0.68 5.82 -0.42
C SER A 164 0.66 5.45 0.23
N SER A 165 1.69 5.21 -0.57
CA SER A 165 3.03 4.87 -0.08
C SER A 165 3.74 6.02 0.65
N TYR A 166 3.24 7.25 0.50
CA TYR A 166 3.77 8.42 1.21
C TYR A 166 3.12 8.61 2.58
N GLU A 167 2.06 7.87 2.89
CA GLU A 167 1.48 7.89 4.23
C GLU A 167 2.41 7.21 5.22
N THR A 168 2.71 7.89 6.31
CA THR A 168 3.59 7.38 7.38
C THR A 168 2.83 6.63 8.47
N ASP A 169 1.51 6.82 8.53
CA ASP A 169 0.64 6.09 9.45
C ASP A 169 0.03 4.89 8.72
N PRO A 170 0.14 3.66 9.25
CA PRO A 170 -0.47 2.49 8.61
C PRO A 170 -1.98 2.61 8.47
N LEU A 171 -2.67 3.27 9.41
CA LEU A 171 -4.10 3.51 9.31
C LEU A 171 -4.44 4.49 8.18
N ALA A 172 -3.55 5.46 7.92
CA ALA A 172 -3.68 6.37 6.78
C ALA A 172 -3.57 5.61 5.45
N ARG A 173 -2.67 4.64 5.37
CA ARG A 173 -2.56 3.79 4.17
C ARG A 173 -3.83 3.01 3.92
N MET A 174 -4.42 2.43 4.96
CA MET A 174 -5.71 1.72 4.83
C MET A 174 -6.83 2.65 4.44
N GLU A 175 -6.80 3.88 4.90
CA GLU A 175 -7.87 4.85 4.62
C GLU A 175 -8.01 5.19 3.13
N TRP A 176 -7.01 4.88 2.33
CA TRP A 176 -7.10 5.00 0.87
C TRP A 176 -8.20 4.13 0.26
N VAL A 177 -8.68 3.12 0.98
CA VAL A 177 -9.86 2.35 0.55
C VAL A 177 -11.06 3.27 0.31
N LYS A 178 -11.17 4.36 1.07
CA LYS A 178 -12.25 5.35 0.90
C LYS A 178 -12.19 6.03 -0.46
N LEU A 179 -10.98 6.31 -0.96
CA LEU A 179 -10.82 6.85 -2.31
C LEU A 179 -11.36 5.86 -3.36
N TYR A 180 -10.97 4.59 -3.26
CA TYR A 180 -11.45 3.59 -4.20
C TYR A 180 -12.95 3.34 -4.07
N GLY A 181 -13.50 3.45 -2.87
CA GLY A 181 -14.95 3.43 -2.65
C GLY A 181 -15.67 4.55 -3.37
N ILE A 182 -15.12 5.76 -3.32
CA ILE A 182 -15.66 6.92 -4.05
C ILE A 182 -15.60 6.68 -5.56
N LEU A 183 -14.45 6.24 -6.07
CA LEU A 183 -14.28 5.99 -7.51
C LEU A 183 -15.22 4.92 -8.05
N LEU A 184 -15.48 3.88 -7.27
CA LEU A 184 -16.20 2.68 -7.72
C LEU A 184 -17.64 2.61 -7.23
N GLY A 185 -18.16 3.71 -6.63
CA GLY A 185 -19.53 3.74 -6.14
C GLY A 185 -19.79 2.84 -4.94
N LYS A 186 -18.78 2.60 -4.10
CA LYS A 186 -18.84 1.73 -2.91
C LYS A 186 -18.38 2.47 -1.66
N GLN A 187 -18.83 3.70 -1.52
CA GLN A 187 -18.38 4.60 -0.46
C GLN A 187 -18.73 4.07 0.94
N GLN A 188 -19.94 3.58 1.14
CA GLN A 188 -20.37 3.06 2.44
C GLN A 188 -19.59 1.80 2.83
N GLU A 189 -19.39 0.90 1.88
CA GLU A 189 -18.61 -0.33 2.08
C GLU A 189 -17.19 -0.01 2.48
N ALA A 190 -16.58 1.00 1.84
CA ALA A 190 -15.22 1.43 2.15
C ALA A 190 -15.11 1.99 3.56
N GLU A 191 -16.05 2.83 3.95
CA GLU A 191 -16.10 3.42 5.30
C GLU A 191 -16.23 2.34 6.37
N GLN A 192 -17.09 1.35 6.13
CA GLN A 192 -17.31 0.25 7.06
C GLN A 192 -16.09 -0.66 7.16
N LEU A 193 -15.46 -1.01 6.03
CA LEU A 193 -14.23 -1.80 6.02
C LEU A 193 -13.12 -1.11 6.81
N PHE A 194 -12.93 0.17 6.58
CA PHE A 194 -11.93 0.95 7.28
C PHE A 194 -12.19 0.99 8.78
N GLU A 195 -13.42 1.29 9.20
CA GLU A 195 -13.78 1.36 10.60
C GLU A 195 -13.59 0.01 11.31
N THR A 196 -13.99 -1.08 10.67
CA THR A 196 -13.81 -2.42 11.21
C THR A 196 -12.32 -2.72 11.46
N GLN A 197 -11.45 -2.35 10.51
CA GLN A 197 -10.03 -2.60 10.64
C GLN A 197 -9.37 -1.72 11.72
N VAL A 198 -9.79 -0.46 11.83
CA VAL A 198 -9.30 0.45 12.88
C VAL A 198 -9.65 -0.09 14.27
N GLN A 199 -10.88 -0.60 14.44
CA GLN A 199 -11.33 -1.12 15.73
C GLN A 199 -10.54 -2.34 16.20
N ARG A 200 -9.95 -3.10 15.29
CA ARG A 200 -9.14 -4.27 15.65
C ARG A 200 -7.86 -3.90 16.39
N VAL A 201 -7.30 -2.74 16.13
CA VAL A 201 -6.05 -2.28 16.77
C VAL A 201 -6.28 -1.21 17.83
N ALA A 202 -7.49 -0.67 17.95
CA ALA A 202 -7.82 0.35 18.93
C ALA A 202 -7.48 -0.05 20.38
N PRO A 203 -7.69 -1.30 20.83
CA PRO A 203 -7.32 -1.71 22.19
C PRO A 203 -5.82 -1.58 22.50
N LEU A 204 -4.95 -1.60 21.48
CA LEU A 204 -3.51 -1.50 21.67
C LEU A 204 -3.06 -0.10 22.09
N GLU A 205 -3.84 0.94 21.80
CA GLU A 205 -3.52 2.34 22.14
C GLU A 205 -3.34 2.55 23.63
N ASN A 206 -4.07 1.80 24.46
CA ASN A 206 -4.06 1.91 25.91
C ASN A 206 -3.17 0.88 26.62
N GLN A 207 -2.45 0.06 25.85
CA GLN A 207 -1.57 -0.92 26.42
C GLN A 207 -0.22 -0.31 26.76
N GLN A 208 0.39 -0.82 27.84
CA GLN A 208 1.74 -0.42 28.22
C GLN A 208 2.73 -0.92 27.16
N PRO A 209 3.82 -0.17 26.90
CA PRO A 209 4.90 -0.66 26.06
C PRO A 209 5.44 -1.99 26.60
N THR A 210 5.78 -2.90 25.70
CA THR A 210 6.23 -4.24 26.06
C THR A 210 7.68 -4.28 26.58
N GLY A 211 8.44 -3.22 26.32
CA GLY A 211 9.88 -3.18 26.62
C GLY A 211 10.74 -3.93 25.62
N LYS A 212 10.15 -4.54 24.59
CA LYS A 212 10.87 -5.30 23.58
C LYS A 212 11.46 -4.41 22.52
N THR A 213 12.74 -4.59 22.23
CA THR A 213 13.42 -3.92 21.12
C THR A 213 13.39 -4.81 19.88
N VAL A 214 13.19 -4.20 18.71
CA VAL A 214 12.85 -4.92 17.48
C VAL A 214 13.65 -4.38 16.31
N ALA A 215 14.19 -5.27 15.48
CA ALA A 215 14.74 -4.94 14.18
C ALA A 215 13.90 -5.56 13.08
N PHE A 216 13.69 -4.82 12.00
CA PHE A 216 13.00 -5.26 10.79
C PHE A 216 13.96 -5.08 9.62
N PHE A 217 14.32 -6.15 8.92
CA PHE A 217 15.42 -6.11 7.96
C PHE A 217 15.33 -7.19 6.91
N SER A 218 16.10 -7.01 5.83
CA SER A 218 16.43 -8.06 4.87
C SER A 218 17.90 -7.95 4.48
N ILE A 219 18.47 -9.03 3.96
CA ILE A 219 19.87 -9.09 3.53
C ILE A 219 19.88 -9.10 2.02
N THR A 220 20.61 -8.16 1.41
CA THR A 220 20.74 -8.07 -0.04
C THR A 220 21.76 -9.08 -0.57
N SER A 221 21.71 -9.33 -1.88
CA SER A 221 22.69 -10.17 -2.55
C SER A 221 24.13 -9.62 -2.46
N ASN A 222 24.28 -8.32 -2.18
CA ASN A 222 25.59 -7.65 -2.00
C ASN A 222 26.04 -7.65 -0.54
N ASN A 223 25.38 -8.42 0.34
CA ASN A 223 25.68 -8.46 1.78
C ASN A 223 25.51 -7.13 2.49
N LEU A 224 24.58 -6.30 2.02
CA LEU A 224 24.09 -5.14 2.76
C LEU A 224 22.81 -5.53 3.49
N VAL A 225 22.47 -4.76 4.51
CA VAL A 225 21.24 -4.97 5.27
C VAL A 225 20.29 -3.82 4.99
N THR A 226 19.13 -4.14 4.41
CA THR A 226 18.08 -3.15 4.17
C THR A 226 17.20 -3.04 5.41
N VAL A 227 17.12 -1.84 5.96
CA VAL A 227 16.27 -1.52 7.11
C VAL A 227 15.33 -0.39 6.76
N ARG A 228 14.26 -0.24 7.53
CA ARG A 228 13.31 0.85 7.38
C ARG A 228 13.80 2.09 8.12
N LYS A 229 13.55 3.27 7.55
CA LYS A 229 13.76 4.55 8.24
C LYS A 229 12.85 4.65 9.45
N GLY A 230 13.27 5.40 10.46
CA GLY A 230 12.50 5.57 11.68
C GLY A 230 11.14 6.24 11.49
N SER A 231 10.98 7.02 10.43
CA SER A 231 9.72 7.69 10.07
C SER A 231 8.79 6.83 9.21
N ASP A 232 9.22 5.63 8.79
CA ASP A 232 8.42 4.75 7.93
C ASP A 232 7.24 4.12 8.69
N TYR A 233 6.20 3.77 7.96
CA TYR A 233 5.00 3.18 8.55
C TYR A 233 5.25 1.81 9.20
N VAL A 234 6.27 1.07 8.78
CA VAL A 234 6.64 -0.20 9.43
C VAL A 234 7.16 0.07 10.84
N ALA A 235 8.01 1.10 11.01
CA ALA A 235 8.45 1.53 12.34
C ALA A 235 7.27 1.93 13.21
N ARG A 236 6.29 2.63 12.64
CA ARG A 236 5.07 3.02 13.34
C ARG A 236 4.24 1.80 13.75
N MET A 237 4.14 0.77 12.88
CA MET A 237 3.43 -0.47 13.23
C MET A 237 4.09 -1.21 14.39
N ILE A 238 5.41 -1.25 14.42
CA ILE A 238 6.16 -1.85 15.53
C ILE A 238 5.82 -1.12 16.84
N GLU A 239 5.81 0.20 16.81
CA GLU A 239 5.44 1.01 17.98
C GLU A 239 4.00 0.76 18.41
N MET A 240 3.05 0.74 17.47
CA MET A 240 1.64 0.43 17.76
C MET A 240 1.48 -0.95 18.38
N ALA A 241 2.31 -1.91 18.01
CA ALA A 241 2.33 -3.26 18.57
C ALA A 241 2.98 -3.32 19.96
N GLY A 242 3.53 -2.22 20.46
CA GLY A 242 4.16 -2.12 21.77
C GLY A 242 5.67 -2.34 21.78
N GLY A 243 6.30 -2.48 20.63
CA GLY A 243 7.76 -2.63 20.52
C GLY A 243 8.49 -1.31 20.33
N SER A 244 9.80 -1.36 20.45
CA SER A 244 10.68 -0.23 20.16
C SER A 244 11.59 -0.59 19.00
N TYR A 245 11.46 0.12 17.90
CA TYR A 245 12.28 -0.12 16.72
C TYR A 245 13.71 0.39 16.95
N VAL A 246 14.70 -0.48 16.76
CA VAL A 246 16.10 -0.14 17.09
C VAL A 246 16.71 0.96 16.19
N PHE A 247 16.13 1.17 15.02
CA PHE A 247 16.56 2.23 14.09
C PHE A 247 15.57 3.39 14.02
N ALA A 248 14.84 3.65 15.11
CA ALA A 248 13.84 4.73 15.16
C ALA A 248 14.42 6.12 14.85
N ASP A 249 15.70 6.33 15.15
CA ASP A 249 16.39 7.60 14.90
C ASP A 249 17.13 7.64 13.55
N LEU A 250 17.07 6.56 12.78
CA LEU A 250 17.75 6.47 11.50
C LEU A 250 16.97 7.24 10.44
N THR A 251 17.58 8.34 9.99
CA THR A 251 17.00 9.19 8.94
C THR A 251 18.04 9.43 7.86
N ASP A 252 17.54 9.59 6.62
CA ASP A 252 18.37 9.98 5.48
C ASP A 252 17.71 11.22 4.86
N SER A 253 18.43 12.32 4.83
CA SER A 253 17.92 13.59 4.31
C SER A 253 17.98 13.70 2.79
N GLY A 254 18.51 12.68 2.10
CA GLY A 254 18.85 12.78 0.67
C GLY A 254 17.83 12.24 -0.31
N ASN A 255 16.79 11.49 0.13
CA ASN A 255 15.82 10.91 -0.77
C ASN A 255 14.49 10.58 -0.06
N ASN A 256 13.48 10.20 -0.86
CA ASN A 256 12.13 9.84 -0.37
C ASN A 256 11.95 8.33 -0.20
N LEU A 257 13.01 7.54 -0.22
CA LEU A 257 12.91 6.10 -0.04
C LEU A 257 12.57 5.76 1.42
N ALA A 258 11.79 4.70 1.60
CA ALA A 258 11.40 4.21 2.92
C ALA A 258 12.52 3.45 3.64
N THR A 259 13.56 3.04 2.90
CA THR A 259 14.61 2.13 3.37
C THR A 259 16.00 2.75 3.26
N ILE A 260 16.91 2.21 4.05
CA ILE A 260 18.35 2.51 4.00
C ILE A 260 19.10 1.18 4.00
N ASN A 261 20.15 1.08 3.17
CA ASN A 261 21.06 -0.05 3.18
C ASN A 261 22.24 0.23 4.13
N LEU A 262 22.36 -0.59 5.15
CA LEU A 262 23.46 -0.51 6.12
C LEU A 262 24.53 -1.55 5.79
N SER A 263 25.77 -1.24 6.19
CA SER A 263 26.81 -2.27 6.25
C SER A 263 26.46 -3.31 7.31
N LEU A 264 27.05 -4.50 7.21
CA LEU A 264 26.86 -5.55 8.23
C LEU A 264 27.32 -5.06 9.62
N GLU A 265 28.40 -4.27 9.67
CA GLU A 265 28.94 -3.73 10.91
C GLU A 265 27.98 -2.74 11.57
N ASP A 266 27.38 -1.85 10.78
CA ASP A 266 26.43 -0.85 11.30
C ASP A 266 25.13 -1.54 11.76
N PHE A 267 24.68 -2.54 11.03
CA PHE A 267 23.53 -3.32 11.44
C PHE A 267 23.82 -4.09 12.75
N TYR A 268 24.97 -4.71 12.84
CA TYR A 268 25.43 -5.40 14.07
C TYR A 268 25.41 -4.44 15.26
N ALA A 269 26.01 -3.27 15.09
CA ALA A 269 26.09 -2.29 16.18
C ALA A 269 24.70 -1.86 16.68
N GLY A 270 23.74 -1.71 15.77
CA GLY A 270 22.38 -1.25 16.11
C GLY A 270 21.42 -2.34 16.55
N ALA A 271 21.61 -3.58 16.10
CA ALA A 271 20.59 -4.63 16.25
C ALA A 271 21.05 -5.88 17.01
N LYS A 272 22.34 -5.99 17.37
CA LYS A 272 22.86 -7.19 18.04
C LYS A 272 22.17 -7.52 19.36
N ASP A 273 21.70 -6.52 20.08
CA ASP A 273 21.03 -6.67 21.37
C ASP A 273 19.51 -6.58 21.27
N ALA A 274 18.95 -6.47 20.07
CA ALA A 274 17.51 -6.45 19.88
C ALA A 274 16.88 -7.74 20.43
N ASP A 275 15.71 -7.59 21.08
CA ASP A 275 14.99 -8.73 21.64
C ASP A 275 14.35 -9.60 20.57
N VAL A 276 13.91 -9.00 19.47
CA VAL A 276 13.19 -9.67 18.38
C VAL A 276 13.75 -9.21 17.04
N LEU A 277 14.00 -10.18 16.15
CA LEU A 277 14.36 -9.93 14.77
C LEU A 277 13.21 -10.35 13.86
N LEU A 278 12.78 -9.42 13.01
CA LEU A 278 11.76 -9.65 11.99
C LEU A 278 12.43 -9.57 10.62
N TYR A 279 12.53 -10.71 9.95
CA TYR A 279 13.11 -10.77 8.61
C TYR A 279 12.06 -10.48 7.57
N ASN A 280 12.30 -9.47 6.75
CA ASN A 280 11.42 -9.06 5.64
C ASN A 280 11.60 -10.01 4.46
N SER A 281 10.63 -10.89 4.24
CA SER A 281 10.67 -11.91 3.17
C SER A 281 10.18 -11.40 1.82
N THR A 282 9.83 -10.13 1.69
CA THR A 282 9.18 -9.60 0.48
C THR A 282 10.15 -9.36 -0.68
N ILE A 283 11.46 -9.28 -0.40
CA ILE A 283 12.47 -8.93 -1.40
C ILE A 283 13.24 -10.17 -1.87
N GLU A 284 13.90 -10.87 -0.95
CA GLU A 284 14.79 -11.99 -1.26
C GLU A 284 14.16 -13.36 -0.94
N GLY A 285 12.88 -13.38 -0.59
CA GLY A 285 12.16 -14.60 -0.23
C GLY A 285 12.23 -14.92 1.26
N SER A 286 11.52 -15.98 1.64
CA SER A 286 11.41 -16.42 3.03
C SER A 286 12.67 -17.11 3.53
N ILE A 287 12.88 -17.06 4.83
CA ILE A 287 13.93 -17.80 5.54
C ILE A 287 13.29 -19.05 6.14
N ALA A 288 13.82 -20.22 5.78
CA ALA A 288 13.28 -21.50 6.24
C ALA A 288 13.77 -21.88 7.64
N SER A 289 14.97 -21.45 8.02
CA SER A 289 15.59 -21.85 9.30
C SER A 289 16.60 -20.80 9.78
N THR A 290 16.91 -20.85 11.05
CA THR A 290 17.99 -20.05 11.64
C THR A 290 19.33 -20.34 10.96
N GLU A 291 19.59 -21.61 10.62
CA GLU A 291 20.78 -22.03 9.90
C GLU A 291 20.90 -21.31 8.54
N GLN A 292 19.81 -21.23 7.79
CA GLN A 292 19.78 -20.52 6.50
C GLN A 292 20.08 -19.03 6.69
N LEU A 293 19.52 -18.41 7.72
CA LEU A 293 19.76 -17.00 8.03
C LEU A 293 21.24 -16.75 8.34
N VAL A 294 21.85 -17.62 9.16
CA VAL A 294 23.26 -17.53 9.51
C VAL A 294 24.17 -17.78 8.31
N GLU A 295 23.75 -18.66 7.38
CA GLU A 295 24.49 -18.86 6.11
C GLU A 295 24.53 -17.57 5.29
N LYS A 296 23.42 -16.83 5.24
CA LYS A 296 23.37 -15.54 4.54
C LYS A 296 24.29 -14.50 5.18
N CYS A 297 24.39 -14.50 6.50
CA CYS A 297 25.20 -13.56 7.26
C CYS A 297 25.67 -14.25 8.55
N PRO A 298 26.89 -14.83 8.54
CA PRO A 298 27.42 -15.54 9.72
C PRO A 298 27.48 -14.71 11.00
N LEU A 299 27.60 -13.39 10.88
CA LEU A 299 27.60 -12.48 12.02
C LEU A 299 26.30 -12.56 12.85
N LEU A 300 25.20 -12.94 12.21
CA LEU A 300 23.91 -13.09 12.89
C LEU A 300 23.92 -14.14 13.99
N ALA A 301 24.83 -15.12 13.92
CA ALA A 301 24.95 -16.11 15.00
C ALA A 301 25.29 -15.47 16.35
N GLN A 302 25.84 -14.27 16.37
CA GLN A 302 26.20 -13.54 17.58
C GLN A 302 25.08 -12.66 18.13
N PHE A 303 23.95 -12.55 17.40
CA PHE A 303 22.83 -11.72 17.83
C PHE A 303 22.06 -12.38 18.97
N LYS A 304 21.70 -11.56 19.96
CA LYS A 304 20.91 -12.00 21.11
C LYS A 304 19.63 -12.76 20.70
N ALA A 305 18.86 -12.19 19.75
CA ALA A 305 17.60 -12.79 19.33
C ALA A 305 17.80 -14.13 18.59
N VAL A 306 18.89 -14.30 17.85
CA VAL A 306 19.23 -15.57 17.21
C VAL A 306 19.55 -16.63 18.26
N GLN A 307 20.37 -16.27 19.25
CA GLN A 307 20.73 -17.18 20.34
C GLN A 307 19.53 -17.59 21.19
N ASN A 308 18.56 -16.69 21.36
CA ASN A 308 17.36 -16.91 22.17
C ASN A 308 16.17 -17.45 21.38
N GLY A 309 16.30 -17.67 20.06
CA GLY A 309 15.22 -18.19 19.24
C GLY A 309 14.09 -17.20 18.97
N ASN A 310 14.36 -15.89 18.98
CA ASN A 310 13.36 -14.83 18.77
C ASN A 310 13.47 -14.22 17.39
N VAL A 311 13.52 -15.05 16.38
CA VAL A 311 13.59 -14.66 14.97
C VAL A 311 12.30 -15.08 14.27
N TRP A 312 11.73 -14.15 13.53
CA TRP A 312 10.48 -14.34 12.78
C TRP A 312 10.68 -13.85 11.36
N CYS A 313 9.99 -14.45 10.41
CA CYS A 313 9.96 -13.94 9.05
C CYS A 313 8.54 -13.57 8.64
N THR A 314 8.42 -12.59 7.75
CA THR A 314 7.13 -12.12 7.25
C THR A 314 6.68 -12.97 6.07
N ALA A 315 5.36 -12.94 5.80
CA ALA A 315 4.82 -13.42 4.54
C ALA A 315 5.33 -12.54 3.38
N GLN A 316 5.50 -13.14 2.20
CA GLN A 316 5.91 -12.42 1.00
C GLN A 316 4.84 -11.42 0.51
N SER A 317 3.57 -11.66 0.87
CA SER A 317 2.44 -10.83 0.50
C SER A 317 2.31 -9.52 1.29
N LEU A 318 3.16 -9.31 2.30
CA LEU A 318 2.99 -8.25 3.30
C LEU A 318 2.65 -6.88 2.70
N PHE A 319 3.43 -6.42 1.72
CA PHE A 319 3.25 -5.07 1.17
C PHE A 319 2.16 -4.98 0.10
N GLN A 320 1.58 -6.10 -0.29
CA GLN A 320 0.41 -6.10 -1.18
C GLN A 320 -0.91 -6.15 -0.41
N GLN A 321 -0.89 -6.47 0.88
CA GLN A 321 -2.07 -6.62 1.72
C GLN A 321 -2.33 -5.37 2.56
N SER A 322 -2.55 -4.24 1.90
CA SER A 322 -2.70 -2.94 2.56
C SER A 322 -3.93 -2.84 3.46
N MET A 323 -4.94 -3.68 3.25
CA MET A 323 -6.13 -3.70 4.12
C MET A 323 -5.95 -4.59 5.35
N GLU A 324 -4.94 -5.46 5.38
CA GLU A 324 -4.70 -6.40 6.49
C GLU A 324 -3.52 -5.96 7.38
N LEU A 325 -3.11 -4.69 7.33
CA LEU A 325 -2.06 -4.17 8.21
C LEU A 325 -2.35 -4.40 9.71
N PRO A 326 -3.61 -4.33 10.18
CA PRO A 326 -3.91 -4.69 11.55
C PRO A 326 -3.49 -6.11 11.92
N ASP A 327 -3.54 -7.06 11.00
CA ASP A 327 -3.09 -8.43 11.26
C ASP A 327 -1.60 -8.50 11.58
N LEU A 328 -0.77 -7.72 10.88
CA LEU A 328 0.66 -7.65 11.21
C LEU A 328 0.89 -7.00 12.58
N ILE A 329 0.17 -5.91 12.87
CA ILE A 329 0.29 -5.23 14.16
C ILE A 329 -0.08 -6.17 15.30
N LEU A 330 -1.18 -6.92 15.14
CA LEU A 330 -1.63 -7.90 16.14
C LEU A 330 -0.66 -9.08 16.27
N ASP A 331 -0.11 -9.57 15.16
CA ASP A 331 0.92 -10.62 15.18
C ASP A 331 2.14 -10.16 15.98
N MET A 332 2.63 -8.97 15.69
CA MET A 332 3.78 -8.40 16.40
C MET A 332 3.49 -8.24 17.89
N ASN A 333 2.31 -7.72 18.23
CA ASN A 333 1.93 -7.59 19.65
C ASN A 333 1.95 -8.94 20.36
N ARG A 334 1.45 -10.00 19.73
CA ARG A 334 1.48 -11.35 20.31
C ARG A 334 2.91 -11.87 20.50
N VAL A 335 3.76 -11.65 19.50
CA VAL A 335 5.18 -12.04 19.61
C VAL A 335 5.86 -11.28 20.75
N PHE A 336 5.58 -9.98 20.88
CA PHE A 336 6.20 -9.16 21.92
C PHE A 336 5.69 -9.47 23.32
N THR A 337 4.44 -9.94 23.46
CA THR A 337 3.82 -10.20 24.77
C THR A 337 3.85 -11.66 25.18
N GLU A 338 3.76 -12.59 24.22
CA GLU A 338 3.66 -14.02 24.49
C GLU A 338 4.97 -14.79 24.26
N GLY A 339 5.92 -14.19 23.54
CA GLY A 339 7.21 -14.80 23.20
C GLY A 339 7.15 -15.66 21.95
N THR A 340 6.58 -16.86 22.01
CA THR A 340 6.51 -17.76 20.86
C THR A 340 5.09 -18.29 20.64
N PRO A 341 4.17 -17.44 20.18
CA PRO A 341 2.84 -17.92 19.75
C PRO A 341 2.99 -18.90 18.60
N ALA A 342 2.05 -19.85 18.48
CA ALA A 342 2.06 -20.83 17.39
C ALA A 342 1.84 -20.15 16.04
N ASP A 343 2.55 -20.61 14.99
CA ASP A 343 2.40 -20.07 13.63
C ASP A 343 0.95 -20.10 13.14
N SER A 344 0.20 -21.14 13.53
CA SER A 344 -1.23 -21.28 13.14
C SER A 344 -2.12 -20.17 13.70
N GLU A 345 -1.67 -19.45 14.72
CA GLU A 345 -2.41 -18.35 15.34
C GLU A 345 -2.03 -16.98 14.76
N LEU A 346 -1.07 -16.96 13.85
CA LEU A 346 -0.53 -15.74 13.24
C LEU A 346 -0.89 -15.68 11.75
N THR A 347 -1.03 -14.47 11.25
CA THR A 347 -1.38 -14.21 9.84
C THR A 347 -0.13 -13.99 8.98
N PHE A 348 0.78 -13.13 9.44
CA PHE A 348 1.93 -12.68 8.65
C PHE A 348 3.27 -13.20 9.15
N LEU A 349 3.40 -13.52 10.42
CA LEU A 349 4.68 -13.91 10.99
C LEU A 349 4.78 -15.42 11.15
N THR A 350 5.95 -15.95 10.79
CA THR A 350 6.31 -17.37 10.96
C THR A 350 7.59 -17.43 11.78
N HIS A 351 7.60 -18.28 12.79
CA HIS A 351 8.77 -18.48 13.65
C HIS A 351 9.89 -19.16 12.86
N VAL A 352 11.07 -18.58 12.87
CA VAL A 352 12.27 -19.13 12.24
C VAL A 352 12.99 -20.01 13.27
N LYS A 353 13.07 -21.32 13.01
CA LYS A 353 13.61 -22.30 13.95
C LYS A 353 15.01 -22.76 13.60
#